data_097a2a69c73de280e5ba1b0932fc753c
#
_entry.id   097a2a69c73de280e5ba1b0932fc753c
#
_cell.length_a   1.000
_cell.length_b   1.000
_cell.length_c   1.000
_cell.angle_alpha   90.00
_cell.angle_beta   90.00
_cell.angle_gamma   90.00
#
_symmetry.space_group_name_H-M   'P 1'
#
loop_
_entity.id
_entity.type
_entity.pdbx_description
1 polymer ?
#
loop_
_entity_poly.entity_id
_entity_poly.type
_entity_poly.pdbx_seq_one_letter_code
_entity_poly.pdbx_strand_id
1 'polypeptide(L)'
;TLTLTITKPDGSTDTVEHTLTADEVTAGKADVTIPADKVTADGNYSVTAEITDPAGNTSGQGKPTDFMVDTQIPGDTDGDGTVDTTPVVTIPEATDGVNADELKDGVQTEVTVPGGSAAG
;
A
#
# COMPACT_ATOMS: atom_id res chain seq x y z
N THR A 1 -14.37 4.89 25.10
CA THR A 1 -13.53 5.36 24.00
C THR A 1 -12.87 4.18 23.30
N LEU A 2 -12.91 4.16 21.99
CA LEU A 2 -12.14 3.26 21.13
C LEU A 2 -10.87 4.00 20.71
N THR A 3 -9.70 3.39 20.94
CA THR A 3 -8.41 3.92 20.53
C THR A 3 -7.77 2.97 19.52
N LEU A 4 -7.50 3.46 18.30
CA LEU A 4 -6.66 2.79 17.33
C LEU A 4 -5.21 3.22 17.56
N THR A 5 -4.29 2.26 17.67
CA THR A 5 -2.85 2.51 17.68
C THR A 5 -2.27 2.06 16.35
N ILE A 6 -1.64 2.99 15.62
CA ILE A 6 -1.07 2.79 14.29
C ILE A 6 0.44 2.73 14.44
N THR A 7 1.04 1.60 14.12
CA THR A 7 2.49 1.45 14.03
C THR A 7 2.91 1.70 12.59
N LYS A 8 3.80 2.65 12.39
CA LYS A 8 4.28 3.10 11.08
C LYS A 8 5.47 2.27 10.59
N PRO A 9 5.85 2.36 9.30
CA PRO A 9 7.00 1.63 8.76
C PRO A 9 8.34 1.91 9.45
N ASP A 10 8.51 3.11 10.02
CA ASP A 10 9.70 3.50 10.79
C ASP A 10 9.69 3.02 12.26
N GLY A 11 8.64 2.30 12.67
CA GLY A 11 8.43 1.81 14.03
C GLY A 11 7.82 2.82 14.99
N SER A 12 7.59 4.07 14.58
CA SER A 12 6.86 5.06 15.37
C SER A 12 5.36 4.72 15.44
N THR A 13 4.69 5.22 16.46
CA THR A 13 3.25 5.00 16.65
C THR A 13 2.48 6.31 16.64
N ASP A 14 1.24 6.23 16.19
CA ASP A 14 0.26 7.30 16.27
C ASP A 14 -1.08 6.74 16.74
N THR A 15 -2.01 7.58 17.20
CA THR A 15 -3.31 7.15 17.68
C THR A 15 -4.45 7.90 17.03
N VAL A 16 -5.59 7.20 16.92
CA VAL A 16 -6.88 7.77 16.54
C VAL A 16 -7.90 7.36 17.59
N GLU A 17 -8.56 8.34 18.19
CA GLU A 17 -9.59 8.09 19.19
C GLU A 17 -10.99 8.32 18.62
N HIS A 18 -11.93 7.46 19.03
CA HIS A 18 -13.34 7.54 18.67
C HIS A 18 -14.20 7.29 19.89
N THR A 19 -15.15 8.17 20.15
CA THR A 19 -16.13 7.98 21.22
C THR A 19 -17.27 7.11 20.70
N LEU A 20 -17.39 5.90 21.26
CA LEU A 20 -18.45 4.96 20.86
C LEU A 20 -19.82 5.51 21.20
N THR A 21 -20.72 5.45 20.25
CA THR A 21 -22.15 5.76 20.42
C THR A 21 -22.92 4.53 20.92
N ALA A 22 -24.11 4.75 21.46
CA ALA A 22 -24.98 3.66 21.90
C ALA A 22 -25.39 2.73 20.73
N ASP A 23 -25.56 3.29 19.54
CA ASP A 23 -25.92 2.52 18.34
C ASP A 23 -24.78 1.61 17.90
N GLU A 24 -23.51 2.09 17.93
CA GLU A 24 -22.33 1.29 17.63
C GLU A 24 -22.14 0.15 18.63
N VAL A 25 -22.36 0.43 19.91
CA VAL A 25 -22.31 -0.60 20.96
C VAL A 25 -23.38 -1.66 20.73
N THR A 26 -24.61 -1.25 20.38
CA THR A 26 -25.72 -2.18 20.08
C THR A 26 -25.46 -2.96 18.80
N ALA A 27 -24.91 -2.31 17.77
CA ALA A 27 -24.57 -2.97 16.50
C ALA A 27 -23.35 -3.89 16.62
N GLY A 28 -22.52 -3.72 17.66
CA GLY A 28 -21.28 -4.47 17.87
C GLY A 28 -20.16 -4.11 16.90
N LYS A 29 -20.24 -2.93 16.27
CA LYS A 29 -19.22 -2.43 15.33
C LYS A 29 -19.20 -0.90 15.32
N ALA A 30 -18.02 -0.33 15.02
CA ALA A 30 -17.83 1.08 14.76
C ALA A 30 -16.98 1.27 13.51
N ASP A 31 -17.33 2.26 12.70
CA ASP A 31 -16.55 2.62 11.49
C ASP A 31 -15.69 3.84 11.84
N VAL A 32 -14.37 3.65 11.86
CA VAL A 32 -13.39 4.68 12.22
C VAL A 32 -12.42 4.89 11.08
N THR A 33 -12.28 6.14 10.64
CA THR A 33 -11.34 6.51 9.57
C THR A 33 -9.99 6.89 10.16
N ILE A 34 -8.92 6.28 9.66
CA ILE A 34 -7.55 6.74 9.92
C ILE A 34 -7.28 7.93 8.98
N PRO A 35 -7.00 9.14 9.52
CA PRO A 35 -6.72 10.29 8.68
C PRO A 35 -5.49 10.09 7.79
N ALA A 36 -5.52 10.63 6.57
CA ALA A 36 -4.44 10.49 5.59
C ALA A 36 -3.09 11.03 6.09
N ASP A 37 -3.09 12.05 6.93
CA ASP A 37 -1.88 12.63 7.53
C ASP A 37 -1.14 11.70 8.49
N LYS A 38 -1.78 10.60 8.92
CA LYS A 38 -1.18 9.58 9.79
C LYS A 38 -0.56 8.40 9.02
N VAL A 39 -0.79 8.34 7.70
CA VAL A 39 -0.35 7.24 6.82
C VAL A 39 0.33 7.79 5.56
N THR A 40 1.20 8.77 5.71
CA THR A 40 1.83 9.51 4.61
C THR A 40 3.02 8.81 3.96
N ALA A 41 3.69 7.91 4.67
CA ALA A 41 4.86 7.20 4.16
C ALA A 41 4.45 5.87 3.51
N ASP A 42 5.14 5.50 2.43
CA ASP A 42 5.03 4.14 1.88
C ASP A 42 5.64 3.11 2.82
N GLY A 43 5.08 1.92 2.82
CA GLY A 43 5.54 0.80 3.64
C GLY A 43 4.42 0.11 4.42
N ASN A 44 4.81 -0.78 5.30
CA ASN A 44 3.89 -1.59 6.09
C ASN A 44 3.46 -0.85 7.36
N TYR A 45 2.16 -0.86 7.60
CA TYR A 45 1.51 -0.35 8.79
C TYR A 45 0.85 -1.50 9.54
N SER A 46 0.77 -1.36 10.87
CA SER A 46 0.05 -2.28 11.73
C SER A 46 -0.91 -1.50 12.63
N VAL A 47 -2.14 -1.95 12.76
CA VAL A 47 -3.16 -1.28 13.57
C VAL A 47 -3.70 -2.23 14.63
N THR A 48 -3.72 -1.77 15.86
CA THR A 48 -4.42 -2.43 16.98
C THR A 48 -5.52 -1.52 17.51
N ALA A 49 -6.50 -2.12 18.15
CA ALA A 49 -7.60 -1.39 18.81
C ALA A 49 -7.72 -1.76 20.28
N GLU A 50 -8.05 -0.78 21.12
CA GLU A 50 -8.36 -0.95 22.53
C GLU A 50 -9.64 -0.15 22.86
N ILE A 51 -10.48 -0.68 23.72
CA ILE A 51 -11.65 0.03 24.24
C ILE A 51 -11.45 0.33 25.72
N THR A 52 -11.69 1.59 26.09
CA THR A 52 -11.71 2.06 27.49
C THR A 52 -13.13 2.53 27.84
N ASP A 53 -13.68 2.01 28.92
CA ASP A 53 -14.97 2.45 29.44
C ASP A 53 -14.86 3.77 30.24
N PRO A 54 -16.00 4.43 30.60
CA PRO A 54 -15.96 5.65 31.39
C PRO A 54 -15.36 5.50 32.79
N ALA A 55 -15.31 4.28 33.34
CA ALA A 55 -14.72 3.98 34.64
C ALA A 55 -13.20 3.76 34.57
N GLY A 56 -12.63 3.74 33.34
CA GLY A 56 -11.21 3.55 33.11
C GLY A 56 -10.77 2.09 32.93
N ASN A 57 -11.72 1.15 32.82
CA ASN A 57 -11.37 -0.23 32.50
C ASN A 57 -11.07 -0.38 31.01
N THR A 58 -10.02 -1.13 30.67
CA THR A 58 -9.59 -1.35 29.29
C THR A 58 -9.80 -2.79 28.85
N SER A 59 -10.09 -2.98 27.54
CA SER A 59 -10.16 -4.31 26.93
C SER A 59 -8.80 -4.97 26.74
N GLY A 60 -7.72 -4.19 26.86
CA GLY A 60 -6.44 -4.55 26.29
C GLY A 60 -6.42 -4.45 24.77
N GLN A 61 -5.23 -4.42 24.20
CA GLN A 61 -5.06 -4.32 22.74
C GLN A 61 -5.51 -5.61 22.04
N GLY A 62 -6.30 -5.44 20.99
CA GLY A 62 -6.69 -6.52 20.10
C GLY A 62 -5.52 -7.01 19.23
N LYS A 63 -5.80 -8.07 18.45
CA LYS A 63 -4.82 -8.59 17.48
C LYS A 63 -4.51 -7.52 16.42
N PRO A 64 -3.22 -7.32 16.07
CA PRO A 64 -2.86 -6.38 15.03
C PRO A 64 -3.36 -6.81 13.65
N THR A 65 -3.75 -5.82 12.86
CA THR A 65 -4.08 -5.96 11.44
C THR A 65 -3.13 -5.12 10.64
N ASP A 66 -2.50 -5.73 9.64
CA ASP A 66 -1.49 -5.08 8.82
C ASP A 66 -2.07 -4.63 7.47
N PHE A 67 -1.57 -3.52 6.95
CA PHE A 67 -1.81 -3.08 5.58
C PHE A 67 -0.57 -2.37 5.03
N MET A 68 -0.46 -2.30 3.71
CA MET A 68 0.65 -1.63 3.03
C MET A 68 0.15 -0.38 2.31
N VAL A 69 0.90 0.71 2.44
CA VAL A 69 0.75 1.90 1.62
C VAL A 69 1.86 1.88 0.58
N ASP A 70 1.48 1.96 -0.68
CA ASP A 70 2.38 2.08 -1.83
C ASP A 70 1.77 3.09 -2.79
N THR A 71 2.36 4.26 -2.85
CA THR A 71 1.94 5.37 -3.71
C THR A 71 2.85 5.55 -4.91
N GLN A 72 3.88 4.69 -5.02
CA GLN A 72 4.86 4.79 -6.09
C GLN A 72 4.28 4.37 -7.43
N ILE A 73 4.41 5.24 -8.41
CA ILE A 73 3.97 4.99 -9.79
C ILE A 73 5.17 4.48 -10.59
N PRO A 74 5.06 3.31 -11.28
CA PRO A 74 6.14 2.85 -12.16
C PRO A 74 6.47 3.88 -13.23
N GLY A 75 7.75 4.29 -13.29
CA GLY A 75 8.22 5.31 -14.22
C GLY A 75 8.23 6.74 -13.68
N ASP A 76 7.70 6.97 -12.51
CA ASP A 76 7.87 8.21 -11.74
C ASP A 76 9.21 8.12 -11.01
N THR A 77 10.21 8.89 -11.44
CA THR A 77 11.58 8.79 -10.93
C THR A 77 11.90 9.87 -9.90
N ASP A 78 11.11 10.92 -9.82
CA ASP A 78 11.31 12.03 -8.89
C ASP A 78 10.22 12.14 -7.81
N GLY A 79 9.15 11.33 -7.90
CA GLY A 79 8.10 11.27 -6.88
C GLY A 79 7.08 12.41 -6.96
N ASP A 80 6.95 13.07 -8.12
CA ASP A 80 6.01 14.18 -8.32
C ASP A 80 4.58 13.73 -8.68
N GLY A 81 4.39 12.42 -8.87
CA GLY A 81 3.10 11.81 -9.22
C GLY A 81 2.84 11.77 -10.73
N THR A 82 3.84 12.08 -11.55
CA THR A 82 3.79 11.97 -13.01
C THR A 82 4.80 10.94 -13.52
N VAL A 83 4.50 10.33 -14.66
CA VAL A 83 5.37 9.32 -15.26
C VAL A 83 6.45 10.00 -16.09
N ASP A 84 7.71 9.88 -15.70
CA ASP A 84 8.88 10.41 -16.43
C ASP A 84 9.36 9.47 -17.52
N THR A 85 9.25 8.15 -17.27
CA THR A 85 9.73 7.12 -18.18
C THR A 85 8.69 6.02 -18.35
N THR A 86 8.59 5.51 -19.57
CA THR A 86 7.68 4.42 -19.92
C THR A 86 8.47 3.18 -20.34
N PRO A 87 7.87 1.96 -20.27
CA PRO A 87 8.51 0.78 -20.85
C PRO A 87 8.78 0.96 -22.34
N VAL A 88 9.95 0.53 -22.80
CA VAL A 88 10.32 0.54 -24.21
C VAL A 88 10.50 -0.89 -24.68
N VAL A 89 9.83 -1.25 -25.77
CA VAL A 89 9.94 -2.56 -26.41
C VAL A 89 10.98 -2.52 -27.51
N THR A 90 11.93 -3.44 -27.46
CA THR A 90 12.91 -3.66 -28.53
C THR A 90 12.77 -5.10 -29.03
N ILE A 91 12.75 -5.26 -30.35
CA ILE A 91 12.75 -6.57 -31.01
C ILE A 91 14.03 -6.67 -31.81
N PRO A 92 15.11 -7.27 -31.25
CA PRO A 92 16.42 -7.33 -31.94
C PRO A 92 16.36 -8.00 -33.30
N GLU A 93 15.50 -9.02 -33.44
CA GLU A 93 15.31 -9.78 -34.69
C GLU A 93 14.60 -8.98 -35.79
N ALA A 94 13.93 -7.87 -35.44
CA ALA A 94 13.20 -7.04 -36.40
C ALA A 94 14.10 -6.09 -37.21
N THR A 95 15.41 -6.03 -36.95
CA THR A 95 16.35 -5.11 -37.59
C THR A 95 16.44 -5.35 -39.10
N ASP A 96 16.37 -6.62 -39.55
CA ASP A 96 16.38 -7.05 -40.93
C ASP A 96 15.15 -7.86 -41.34
N GLY A 97 14.15 -7.92 -40.47
CA GLY A 97 12.95 -8.73 -40.61
C GLY A 97 13.11 -10.11 -39.96
N VAL A 98 11.97 -10.65 -39.51
CA VAL A 98 11.93 -11.96 -38.84
C VAL A 98 11.75 -13.05 -39.92
N ASN A 99 12.73 -13.94 -40.06
CA ASN A 99 12.70 -15.03 -41.05
C ASN A 99 12.05 -16.31 -40.47
N ALA A 100 11.86 -17.31 -41.32
CA ALA A 100 11.15 -18.54 -40.93
C ALA A 100 11.91 -19.37 -39.87
N ASP A 101 13.22 -19.27 -39.79
CA ASP A 101 14.02 -19.98 -38.77
C ASP A 101 13.91 -19.27 -37.40
N GLU A 102 13.92 -17.95 -37.40
CA GLU A 102 13.73 -17.13 -36.19
C GLU A 102 12.31 -17.28 -35.59
N LEU A 103 11.30 -17.48 -36.43
CA LEU A 103 9.93 -17.74 -35.99
C LEU A 103 9.75 -19.07 -35.26
N LYS A 104 10.68 -20.02 -35.35
CA LYS A 104 10.53 -21.36 -34.75
C LYS A 104 10.44 -21.31 -33.22
N ASP A 105 11.10 -20.36 -32.57
CA ASP A 105 11.11 -20.14 -31.14
C ASP A 105 10.28 -18.90 -30.71
N GLY A 106 9.50 -18.35 -31.66
CA GLY A 106 8.72 -17.12 -31.44
C GLY A 106 9.58 -15.86 -31.65
N VAL A 107 8.95 -14.70 -31.54
CA VAL A 107 9.64 -13.41 -31.66
C VAL A 107 10.14 -12.98 -30.28
N GLN A 108 11.45 -12.86 -30.14
CA GLN A 108 12.07 -12.43 -28.89
C GLN A 108 11.95 -10.92 -28.75
N THR A 109 11.45 -10.49 -27.58
CA THR A 109 11.29 -9.06 -27.23
C THR A 109 12.07 -8.74 -25.98
N GLU A 110 12.72 -7.60 -25.96
CA GLU A 110 13.31 -7.00 -24.78
C GLU A 110 12.46 -5.79 -24.35
N VAL A 111 12.09 -5.73 -23.08
CA VAL A 111 11.33 -4.62 -22.53
C VAL A 111 12.15 -3.96 -21.43
N THR A 112 12.41 -2.67 -21.57
CA THR A 112 13.01 -1.89 -20.49
C THR A 112 12.01 -1.69 -19.37
N VAL A 113 12.46 -1.87 -18.12
CA VAL A 113 11.62 -1.72 -16.93
C VAL A 113 11.94 -0.36 -16.30
N PRO A 114 10.98 0.56 -16.23
CA PRO A 114 11.18 1.87 -15.61
C PRO A 114 11.49 1.76 -14.11
N GLY A 115 12.15 2.79 -13.58
CA GLY A 115 12.34 2.94 -12.13
C GLY A 115 11.00 2.98 -11.39
N GLY A 116 10.97 2.53 -10.14
CA GLY A 116 9.75 2.43 -9.35
C GLY A 116 8.85 1.23 -9.65
N SER A 117 9.21 0.38 -10.61
CA SER A 117 8.49 -0.85 -10.88
C SER A 117 8.75 -1.88 -9.78
N ALA A 118 7.69 -2.58 -9.34
CA ALA A 118 7.76 -3.65 -8.36
C ALA A 118 7.56 -5.02 -9.02
N ALA A 119 8.13 -6.05 -8.42
CA ALA A 119 7.87 -7.43 -8.82
C ALA A 119 6.46 -7.85 -8.39
N GLY A 120 5.74 -8.56 -9.26
CA GLY A 120 4.36 -9.00 -8.93
C GLY A 120 3.58 -9.48 -10.12
#